data_190b90dc2c2b2d06764f912f838b7144
#
_entry.id   190b90dc2c2b2d06764f912f838b7144
#
_cell.length_a   1.000
_cell.length_b   1.000
_cell.length_c   1.000
_cell.angle_alpha   90.00
_cell.angle_beta   90.00
_cell.angle_gamma   90.00
#
_symmetry.space_group_name_H-M   'P 1'
#
loop_
_entity.id
_entity.type
_entity.pdbx_description
1 polymer ?
#
loop_
_entity_poly.entity_id
_entity_poly.type
_entity_poly.pdbx_seq_one_letter_code
_entity_poly.pdbx_strand_id
1 'polypeptide(L)'
;MTDEDHPPRLPEPAPGLVWRKRHRKGEWVATWLARTDKIKAGYRPKHIELWSGAELDERMAADIIQRCQHQQFDMLTWGKELPPPEKPLPDHFTGNLTSLIHCYRTDSASPYAKNRYHVRQSRDSMLKRIAKRHGEVKISEIKARLLLTWHEDWSSGGLHLATASSFVRQLRACFSFGATLLEDPECERLCSVMTKMRFPGTTARGVSVTYEYATAIIKTAHDHFGWPSIGLGQALQFEGTLRQKDVIGEWVPLAEPGMSATIARDVKWLRGVVWQEIDDKLILRHITSKKQKLTEIDLKLAPMVLAEFQFIAGGEPLVVVDEITKKVTVNRGLLPASGPIVICDTTGLPWTGNEYRRKWRLVANKAGVPLNIWNMDSRSGAISEAIQAGVPIEFVRHAATHSDISQTSDYDRSQAEANAKSMKIRSESRNRPKTGDD
;
A
#
# COMPACT_ATOMS: atom_id res chain seq x y z
N MET A 1 -14.12 5.17 -40.61
CA MET A 1 -13.84 3.83 -40.05
C MET A 1 -15.20 3.23 -39.81
N THR A 2 -15.58 2.25 -40.59
CA THR A 2 -16.88 1.58 -40.54
C THR A 2 -16.94 0.70 -39.28
N ASP A 3 -18.12 0.51 -38.72
CA ASP A 3 -18.41 -0.25 -37.48
C ASP A 3 -17.99 -1.76 -37.55
N GLU A 4 -17.52 -2.19 -38.72
CA GLU A 4 -17.10 -3.58 -39.04
C GLU A 4 -15.71 -3.97 -38.48
N ASP A 5 -14.95 -3.05 -37.90
CA ASP A 5 -13.57 -3.33 -37.47
C ASP A 5 -13.41 -3.62 -35.96
N HIS A 6 -14.50 -3.61 -35.21
CA HIS A 6 -14.49 -3.93 -33.78
C HIS A 6 -15.09 -5.29 -33.48
N PRO A 7 -14.55 -6.03 -32.48
CA PRO A 7 -15.14 -7.29 -32.07
C PRO A 7 -16.54 -7.09 -31.49
N PRO A 8 -17.42 -8.10 -31.62
CA PRO A 8 -18.76 -8.07 -31.01
C PRO A 8 -18.71 -7.73 -29.52
N ARG A 9 -19.60 -6.84 -29.09
CA ARG A 9 -19.70 -6.46 -27.67
C ARG A 9 -20.52 -7.48 -26.90
N LEU A 10 -20.01 -7.90 -25.74
CA LEU A 10 -20.77 -8.71 -24.80
C LEU A 10 -21.42 -7.83 -23.72
N PRO A 11 -22.62 -8.20 -23.21
CA PRO A 11 -23.30 -7.46 -22.15
C PRO A 11 -22.57 -7.53 -20.80
N GLU A 12 -21.80 -8.63 -20.57
CA GLU A 12 -21.06 -8.85 -19.33
C GLU A 12 -19.61 -9.28 -19.63
N PRO A 13 -18.68 -9.10 -18.65
CA PRO A 13 -17.30 -9.55 -18.81
C PRO A 13 -17.19 -11.07 -18.94
N ALA A 14 -16.47 -11.54 -19.96
CA ALA A 14 -16.17 -12.94 -20.19
C ALA A 14 -14.68 -13.22 -19.87
N PRO A 15 -14.34 -13.81 -18.71
CA PRO A 15 -12.95 -13.98 -18.29
C PRO A 15 -12.21 -14.96 -19.20
N GLY A 16 -11.02 -14.56 -19.67
CA GLY A 16 -10.18 -15.38 -20.55
C GLY A 16 -10.56 -15.31 -22.04
N LEU A 17 -11.60 -14.54 -22.40
CA LEU A 17 -12.03 -14.37 -23.80
C LEU A 17 -11.03 -13.52 -24.58
N VAL A 18 -10.71 -13.98 -25.78
CA VAL A 18 -9.95 -13.24 -26.80
C VAL A 18 -10.69 -13.33 -28.13
N TRP A 19 -10.87 -12.19 -28.76
CA TRP A 19 -11.43 -12.09 -30.11
C TRP A 19 -10.33 -12.11 -31.16
N ARG A 20 -10.57 -12.86 -32.27
CA ARG A 20 -9.69 -12.86 -33.47
C ARG A 20 -10.55 -12.73 -34.72
N LYS A 21 -10.13 -11.88 -35.66
CA LYS A 21 -10.80 -11.74 -36.97
C LYS A 21 -10.18 -12.68 -37.99
N ARG A 22 -11.01 -13.53 -38.64
CA ARG A 22 -10.63 -14.35 -39.80
C ARG A 22 -10.77 -13.50 -41.08
N HIS A 23 -9.70 -12.77 -41.45
CA HIS A 23 -9.75 -11.82 -42.56
C HIS A 23 -10.27 -12.38 -43.90
N ARG A 24 -10.03 -13.66 -44.20
CA ARG A 24 -10.52 -14.29 -45.45
C ARG A 24 -12.02 -14.52 -45.48
N LYS A 25 -12.71 -14.60 -44.35
CA LYS A 25 -14.13 -14.88 -44.22
C LYS A 25 -14.94 -13.72 -43.64
N GLY A 26 -14.28 -12.66 -43.16
CA GLY A 26 -14.96 -11.56 -42.49
C GLY A 26 -15.58 -11.92 -41.13
N GLU A 27 -15.25 -13.10 -40.58
CA GLU A 27 -15.83 -13.64 -39.36
C GLU A 27 -14.98 -13.31 -38.12
N TRP A 28 -15.65 -13.12 -36.99
CA TRP A 28 -14.99 -13.06 -35.69
C TRP A 28 -14.99 -14.45 -35.04
N VAL A 29 -13.93 -14.73 -34.27
CA VAL A 29 -13.78 -15.98 -33.51
C VAL A 29 -13.61 -15.61 -32.03
N ALA A 30 -14.51 -16.09 -31.21
CA ALA A 30 -14.42 -16.05 -29.76
C ALA A 30 -13.61 -17.26 -29.25
N THR A 31 -12.48 -17.03 -28.63
CA THR A 31 -11.60 -18.06 -28.09
C THR A 31 -11.35 -17.83 -26.62
N TRP A 32 -11.62 -18.80 -25.77
CA TRP A 32 -11.15 -18.75 -24.39
C TRP A 32 -9.69 -19.20 -24.32
N LEU A 33 -8.87 -18.47 -23.55
CA LEU A 33 -7.45 -18.77 -23.33
C LEU A 33 -7.17 -19.03 -21.85
N ALA A 34 -6.49 -20.15 -21.57
CA ALA A 34 -5.98 -20.44 -20.24
C ALA A 34 -4.80 -19.51 -19.90
N ARG A 35 -4.63 -19.24 -18.60
CA ARG A 35 -3.50 -18.45 -18.09
C ARG A 35 -2.17 -19.16 -18.32
N THR A 36 -1.15 -18.40 -18.69
CA THR A 36 0.20 -18.93 -19.01
C THR A 36 0.83 -19.67 -17.82
N ASP A 37 0.63 -19.19 -16.59
CA ASP A 37 1.13 -19.86 -15.38
C ASP A 37 0.51 -21.24 -15.17
N LYS A 38 -0.80 -21.40 -15.46
CA LYS A 38 -1.52 -22.67 -15.37
C LYS A 38 -1.12 -23.64 -16.48
N ILE A 39 -0.93 -23.12 -17.69
CA ILE A 39 -0.43 -23.92 -18.81
C ILE A 39 0.98 -24.49 -18.50
N LYS A 40 1.87 -23.66 -17.95
CA LYS A 40 3.21 -24.10 -17.53
C LYS A 40 3.15 -25.14 -16.42
N ALA A 41 2.17 -25.06 -15.52
CA ALA A 41 1.92 -26.05 -14.48
C ALA A 41 1.28 -27.35 -14.98
N GLY A 42 0.90 -27.44 -16.27
CA GLY A 42 0.35 -28.66 -16.87
C GLY A 42 -1.15 -28.63 -17.21
N TYR A 43 -1.85 -27.53 -16.93
CA TYR A 43 -3.28 -27.42 -17.24
C TYR A 43 -3.56 -27.53 -18.74
N ARG A 44 -4.64 -28.25 -19.10
CA ARG A 44 -5.19 -28.40 -20.46
C ARG A 44 -6.72 -28.27 -20.38
N PRO A 45 -7.39 -27.72 -21.41
CA PRO A 45 -6.84 -27.24 -22.69
C PRO A 45 -6.19 -25.87 -22.60
N LYS A 46 -5.27 -25.55 -23.52
CA LYS A 46 -4.62 -24.23 -23.59
C LYS A 46 -5.59 -23.16 -24.08
N HIS A 47 -6.47 -23.52 -25.01
CA HIS A 47 -7.48 -22.64 -25.60
C HIS A 47 -8.68 -23.47 -26.07
N ILE A 48 -9.83 -22.81 -26.13
CA ILE A 48 -11.08 -23.40 -26.64
C ILE A 48 -11.76 -22.38 -27.55
N GLU A 49 -12.05 -22.75 -28.79
CA GLU A 49 -12.92 -21.95 -29.67
C GLU A 49 -14.36 -22.08 -29.16
N LEU A 50 -14.98 -20.97 -28.81
CA LEU A 50 -16.30 -20.91 -28.21
C LEU A 50 -17.38 -20.66 -29.28
N TRP A 51 -17.03 -19.78 -30.24
CA TRP A 51 -17.94 -19.35 -31.28
C TRP A 51 -17.14 -18.77 -32.45
N SER A 52 -17.72 -18.86 -33.70
CA SER A 52 -17.25 -18.14 -34.87
C SER A 52 -18.44 -17.74 -35.77
N GLY A 53 -18.39 -16.49 -36.27
CA GLY A 53 -19.44 -15.94 -37.12
C GLY A 53 -19.26 -14.48 -37.43
N ALA A 54 -20.15 -13.93 -38.28
CA ALA A 54 -20.19 -12.51 -38.60
C ALA A 54 -21.09 -11.72 -37.66
N GLU A 55 -22.18 -12.31 -37.19
CA GLU A 55 -23.17 -11.68 -36.32
C GLU A 55 -23.34 -12.48 -35.02
N LEU A 56 -23.46 -11.79 -33.90
CA LEU A 56 -23.61 -12.35 -32.55
C LEU A 56 -24.96 -11.97 -31.99
N ASP A 57 -25.86 -12.93 -31.76
CA ASP A 57 -27.11 -12.70 -31.06
C ASP A 57 -26.97 -12.76 -29.53
N GLU A 58 -28.02 -12.33 -28.80
CA GLU A 58 -27.99 -12.29 -27.32
C GLU A 58 -27.83 -13.69 -26.71
N ARG A 59 -28.40 -14.71 -27.31
CA ARG A 59 -28.31 -16.10 -26.81
C ARG A 59 -26.89 -16.66 -26.98
N MET A 60 -26.26 -16.38 -28.11
CA MET A 60 -24.85 -16.74 -28.37
C MET A 60 -23.91 -15.97 -27.44
N ALA A 61 -24.19 -14.69 -27.20
CA ALA A 61 -23.43 -13.89 -26.27
C ALA A 61 -23.49 -14.44 -24.83
N ALA A 62 -24.68 -14.86 -24.37
CA ALA A 62 -24.87 -15.47 -23.06
C ALA A 62 -24.14 -16.83 -22.96
N ASP A 63 -24.19 -17.69 -24.00
CA ASP A 63 -23.45 -18.94 -24.04
C ASP A 63 -21.93 -18.74 -23.95
N ILE A 64 -21.39 -17.79 -24.70
CA ILE A 64 -19.97 -17.45 -24.64
C ILE A 64 -19.57 -17.03 -23.21
N ILE A 65 -20.35 -16.18 -22.56
CA ILE A 65 -20.09 -15.69 -21.19
C ILE A 65 -20.09 -16.88 -20.22
N GLN A 66 -21.13 -17.69 -20.25
CA GLN A 66 -21.29 -18.86 -19.39
C GLN A 66 -20.12 -19.85 -19.56
N ARG A 67 -19.75 -20.16 -20.81
CA ARG A 67 -18.63 -21.06 -21.11
C ARG A 67 -17.29 -20.49 -20.68
N CYS A 68 -17.06 -19.17 -20.83
CA CYS A 68 -15.88 -18.52 -20.30
C CYS A 68 -15.80 -18.61 -18.77
N GLN A 69 -16.90 -18.37 -18.06
CA GLN A 69 -16.97 -18.48 -16.61
C GLN A 69 -16.70 -19.91 -16.14
N HIS A 70 -17.30 -20.89 -16.80
CA HIS A 70 -17.09 -22.33 -16.51
C HIS A 70 -15.62 -22.74 -16.70
N GLN A 71 -15.01 -22.41 -17.84
CA GLN A 71 -13.62 -22.75 -18.12
C GLN A 71 -12.64 -22.00 -17.19
N GLN A 72 -12.97 -20.79 -16.83
CA GLN A 72 -12.19 -20.02 -15.84
C GLN A 72 -12.25 -20.68 -14.45
N PHE A 73 -13.42 -21.15 -14.04
CA PHE A 73 -13.59 -21.88 -12.78
C PHE A 73 -12.79 -23.18 -12.78
N ASP A 74 -12.92 -24.00 -13.83
CA ASP A 74 -12.19 -25.28 -13.99
C ASP A 74 -10.67 -25.06 -13.93
N MET A 75 -10.17 -24.03 -14.64
CA MET A 75 -8.75 -23.69 -14.61
C MET A 75 -8.29 -23.25 -13.23
N LEU A 76 -9.08 -22.48 -12.49
CA LEU A 76 -8.71 -21.97 -11.18
C LEU A 76 -8.76 -23.06 -10.09
N THR A 77 -9.63 -24.05 -10.27
CA THR A 77 -9.79 -25.19 -9.35
C THR A 77 -8.90 -26.37 -9.71
N TRP A 78 -8.37 -26.41 -10.95
CA TRP A 78 -7.51 -27.49 -11.42
C TRP A 78 -6.28 -27.70 -10.52
N GLY A 79 -6.05 -28.96 -10.15
CA GLY A 79 -4.95 -29.38 -9.29
C GLY A 79 -5.08 -28.91 -7.83
N LYS A 80 -6.21 -28.31 -7.49
CA LYS A 80 -6.59 -28.12 -6.10
C LYS A 80 -7.45 -29.31 -5.68
N GLU A 81 -6.93 -30.15 -4.81
CA GLU A 81 -7.83 -30.91 -3.96
C GLU A 81 -8.73 -29.86 -3.30
N LEU A 82 -10.04 -29.98 -3.47
CA LEU A 82 -10.97 -29.18 -2.67
C LEU A 82 -10.58 -29.47 -1.22
N PRO A 83 -10.17 -28.47 -0.45
CA PRO A 83 -9.89 -28.72 0.94
C PRO A 83 -11.14 -29.41 1.51
N PRO A 84 -10.97 -30.48 2.33
CA PRO A 84 -12.12 -31.09 2.97
C PRO A 84 -12.92 -29.96 3.60
N PRO A 85 -14.27 -30.03 3.60
CA PRO A 85 -15.11 -28.98 4.16
C PRO A 85 -14.56 -28.62 5.52
N GLU A 86 -14.16 -27.34 5.71
CA GLU A 86 -13.61 -26.89 6.98
C GLU A 86 -14.63 -27.29 8.05
N LYS A 87 -14.22 -28.12 9.01
CA LYS A 87 -15.06 -28.43 10.16
C LYS A 87 -15.51 -27.10 10.74
N PRO A 88 -16.80 -26.90 11.02
CA PRO A 88 -17.28 -25.68 11.63
C PRO A 88 -16.46 -25.43 12.89
N LEU A 89 -15.83 -24.26 12.97
CA LEU A 89 -15.05 -23.89 14.15
C LEU A 89 -16.03 -23.73 15.31
N PRO A 90 -15.69 -24.22 16.52
CA PRO A 90 -16.55 -24.07 17.67
C PRO A 90 -16.75 -22.60 17.99
N ASP A 91 -17.98 -22.19 18.27
CA ASP A 91 -18.35 -20.80 18.62
C ASP A 91 -17.76 -20.35 19.97
N HIS A 92 -17.09 -21.25 20.70
CA HIS A 92 -16.46 -20.98 21.97
C HIS A 92 -15.02 -21.49 22.03
N PHE A 93 -14.26 -20.97 22.99
CA PHE A 93 -12.88 -21.37 23.20
C PHE A 93 -12.81 -22.81 23.76
N THR A 94 -12.06 -23.67 23.07
CA THR A 94 -11.90 -25.10 23.40
C THR A 94 -10.49 -25.47 23.92
N GLY A 95 -9.66 -24.48 24.23
CA GLY A 95 -8.33 -24.67 24.80
C GLY A 95 -7.21 -24.88 23.76
N ASN A 96 -7.49 -24.86 22.46
CA ASN A 96 -6.47 -24.91 21.42
C ASN A 96 -6.29 -23.56 20.73
N LEU A 97 -5.18 -23.41 19.98
CA LEU A 97 -4.83 -22.14 19.34
C LEU A 97 -5.80 -21.73 18.22
N THR A 98 -6.38 -22.70 17.49
CA THR A 98 -7.39 -22.42 16.45
C THR A 98 -8.64 -21.77 17.04
N SER A 99 -9.19 -22.34 18.11
CA SER A 99 -10.37 -21.79 18.78
C SER A 99 -10.10 -20.42 19.41
N LEU A 100 -8.92 -20.20 19.98
CA LEU A 100 -8.51 -18.89 20.50
C LEU A 100 -8.47 -17.84 19.37
N ILE A 101 -7.86 -18.18 18.24
CA ILE A 101 -7.80 -17.30 17.06
C ILE A 101 -9.21 -17.02 16.53
N HIS A 102 -10.08 -18.02 16.51
CA HIS A 102 -11.47 -17.85 16.08
C HIS A 102 -12.21 -16.87 17.00
N CYS A 103 -12.22 -17.10 18.32
CA CYS A 103 -12.83 -16.18 19.28
C CYS A 103 -12.25 -14.76 19.16
N TYR A 104 -10.92 -14.62 19.07
CA TYR A 104 -10.28 -13.30 18.87
C TYR A 104 -10.80 -12.56 17.64
N ARG A 105 -11.14 -13.26 16.55
CA ARG A 105 -11.62 -12.65 15.30
C ARG A 105 -13.12 -12.37 15.29
N THR A 106 -13.93 -13.13 16.01
CA THR A 106 -15.40 -13.11 15.94
C THR A 106 -16.05 -12.36 17.09
N ASP A 107 -15.39 -12.28 18.25
CA ASP A 107 -15.92 -11.57 19.41
C ASP A 107 -16.00 -10.06 19.14
N SER A 108 -17.17 -9.49 19.34
CA SER A 108 -17.43 -8.06 19.15
C SER A 108 -16.67 -7.15 20.14
N ALA A 109 -16.36 -7.63 21.34
CA ALA A 109 -15.58 -6.93 22.35
C ALA A 109 -14.08 -7.01 22.08
N SER A 110 -13.64 -7.89 21.18
CA SER A 110 -12.24 -8.10 20.84
C SER A 110 -11.59 -6.82 20.29
N PRO A 111 -10.33 -6.52 20.69
CA PRO A 111 -9.55 -5.47 20.05
C PRO A 111 -9.40 -5.64 18.52
N TYR A 112 -9.59 -6.86 18.00
CA TYR A 112 -9.60 -7.13 16.56
C TYR A 112 -10.76 -6.41 15.87
N ALA A 113 -11.96 -6.42 16.42
CA ALA A 113 -13.15 -5.80 15.83
C ALA A 113 -12.99 -4.27 15.64
N LYS A 114 -12.25 -3.61 16.54
CA LYS A 114 -11.95 -2.17 16.49
C LYS A 114 -10.91 -1.78 15.43
N ASN A 115 -10.26 -2.75 14.79
CA ASN A 115 -9.26 -2.44 13.76
C ASN A 115 -9.93 -2.07 12.44
N ARG A 116 -9.24 -1.22 11.66
CA ARG A 116 -9.65 -0.89 10.30
C ARG A 116 -9.57 -2.10 9.39
N TYR A 117 -10.37 -2.11 8.34
CA TYR A 117 -10.50 -3.21 7.37
C TYR A 117 -9.16 -3.82 6.93
N HIS A 118 -8.24 -3.01 6.38
CA HIS A 118 -6.95 -3.52 5.91
C HIS A 118 -6.03 -4.05 7.02
N VAL A 119 -6.19 -3.56 8.26
CA VAL A 119 -5.49 -4.12 9.41
C VAL A 119 -6.05 -5.49 9.72
N ARG A 120 -7.39 -5.65 9.70
CA ARG A 120 -8.06 -6.95 9.88
C ARG A 120 -7.64 -7.91 8.78
N GLN A 121 -7.69 -7.53 7.50
CA GLN A 121 -7.22 -8.37 6.38
C GLN A 121 -5.77 -8.85 6.56
N SER A 122 -4.87 -7.94 6.95
CA SER A 122 -3.46 -8.30 7.18
C SER A 122 -3.31 -9.27 8.35
N ARG A 123 -4.03 -9.03 9.45
CA ARG A 123 -4.06 -9.94 10.61
C ARG A 123 -4.64 -11.30 10.25
N ASP A 124 -5.74 -11.34 9.53
CA ASP A 124 -6.37 -12.58 9.06
C ASP A 124 -5.44 -13.45 8.24
N SER A 125 -4.70 -12.84 7.31
CA SER A 125 -3.71 -13.57 6.52
C SER A 125 -2.63 -14.22 7.41
N MET A 126 -2.16 -13.52 8.44
CA MET A 126 -1.17 -14.04 9.37
C MET A 126 -1.77 -15.11 10.30
N LEU A 127 -2.93 -14.83 10.90
CA LEU A 127 -3.61 -15.74 11.81
C LEU A 127 -4.03 -17.05 11.15
N LYS A 128 -4.50 -17.01 9.89
CA LYS A 128 -4.78 -18.20 9.08
C LYS A 128 -3.52 -19.06 8.87
N ARG A 129 -2.37 -18.43 8.63
CA ARG A 129 -1.10 -19.16 8.47
C ARG A 129 -0.62 -19.77 9.78
N ILE A 130 -0.81 -19.07 10.91
CA ILE A 130 -0.50 -19.59 12.25
C ILE A 130 -1.42 -20.78 12.55
N ALA A 131 -2.74 -20.62 12.39
CA ALA A 131 -3.72 -21.67 12.63
C ALA A 131 -3.45 -22.93 11.77
N LYS A 132 -3.12 -22.75 10.48
CA LYS A 132 -2.80 -23.87 9.58
C LYS A 132 -1.61 -24.71 10.06
N ARG A 133 -0.60 -24.10 10.70
CA ARG A 133 0.63 -24.79 11.15
C ARG A 133 0.57 -25.29 12.58
N HIS A 134 -0.07 -24.55 13.46
CA HIS A 134 0.02 -24.74 14.90
C HIS A 134 -1.35 -24.73 15.61
N GLY A 135 -2.43 -24.69 14.85
CA GLY A 135 -3.77 -24.46 15.38
C GLY A 135 -4.27 -25.52 16.36
N GLU A 136 -3.86 -26.77 16.18
CA GLU A 136 -4.27 -27.91 17.01
C GLU A 136 -3.53 -27.96 18.36
N VAL A 137 -2.46 -27.19 18.52
CA VAL A 137 -1.69 -27.16 19.77
C VAL A 137 -2.54 -26.56 20.89
N LYS A 138 -2.63 -27.26 22.01
CA LYS A 138 -3.32 -26.76 23.23
C LYS A 138 -2.54 -25.59 23.82
N ILE A 139 -3.25 -24.56 24.31
CA ILE A 139 -2.62 -23.37 24.89
C ILE A 139 -1.71 -23.75 26.07
N SER A 140 -2.14 -24.75 26.89
CA SER A 140 -1.36 -25.28 28.01
C SER A 140 -0.04 -25.94 27.61
N GLU A 141 0.09 -26.44 26.37
CA GLU A 141 1.28 -27.09 25.86
C GLU A 141 2.29 -26.07 25.28
N ILE A 142 1.86 -24.84 25.03
CA ILE A 142 2.73 -23.80 24.49
C ILE A 142 3.70 -23.33 25.58
N LYS A 143 5.00 -23.62 25.36
CA LYS A 143 6.10 -23.22 26.27
C LYS A 143 7.01 -22.21 25.53
N ALA A 144 7.82 -21.48 26.29
CA ALA A 144 8.78 -20.51 25.73
C ALA A 144 9.67 -21.11 24.63
N ARG A 145 10.21 -22.33 24.85
CA ARG A 145 11.04 -23.01 23.87
C ARG A 145 10.31 -23.30 22.57
N LEU A 146 9.05 -23.69 22.62
CA LEU A 146 8.21 -23.92 21.44
C LEU A 146 7.98 -22.62 20.64
N LEU A 147 7.76 -21.49 21.31
CA LEU A 147 7.63 -20.18 20.67
C LEU A 147 8.92 -19.74 19.97
N LEU A 148 10.10 -20.06 20.51
CA LEU A 148 11.38 -19.80 19.86
C LEU A 148 11.53 -20.67 18.62
N THR A 149 11.22 -21.96 18.69
CA THR A 149 11.22 -22.87 17.52
C THR A 149 10.29 -22.38 16.43
N TRP A 150 9.06 -21.95 16.78
CA TRP A 150 8.14 -21.38 15.80
C TRP A 150 8.69 -20.12 15.14
N HIS A 151 9.31 -19.23 15.92
CA HIS A 151 9.92 -18.03 15.34
C HIS A 151 11.06 -18.37 14.39
N GLU A 152 11.90 -19.33 14.76
CA GLU A 152 13.02 -19.82 13.93
C GLU A 152 12.50 -20.44 12.62
N ASP A 153 11.50 -21.33 12.69
CA ASP A 153 10.84 -21.92 11.53
C ASP A 153 10.24 -20.84 10.60
N TRP A 154 9.58 -19.85 11.17
CA TRP A 154 9.01 -18.75 10.39
C TRP A 154 10.07 -17.87 9.74
N SER A 155 11.26 -17.80 10.31
CA SER A 155 12.39 -17.04 9.78
C SER A 155 13.17 -17.81 8.71
N SER A 156 13.36 -19.12 8.90
CA SER A 156 14.18 -19.95 8.05
C SER A 156 13.43 -20.56 6.85
N GLY A 157 12.16 -20.86 6.98
CA GLY A 157 11.32 -21.44 5.93
C GLY A 157 10.99 -20.50 4.76
N GLY A 158 11.86 -19.58 4.38
CA GLY A 158 11.67 -18.59 3.33
C GLY A 158 10.90 -17.34 3.76
N LEU A 159 10.61 -17.20 5.06
CA LEU A 159 10.02 -16.01 5.65
C LEU A 159 11.12 -15.08 6.16
N HIS A 160 10.98 -13.78 5.90
CA HIS A 160 11.87 -12.77 6.46
C HIS A 160 11.59 -12.56 7.96
N LEU A 161 12.60 -12.15 8.74
CA LEU A 161 12.47 -11.82 10.17
C LEU A 161 11.30 -10.89 10.50
N ALA A 162 11.02 -9.91 9.61
CA ALA A 162 9.87 -9.01 9.76
C ALA A 162 8.53 -9.78 9.80
N THR A 163 8.40 -10.85 9.02
CA THR A 163 7.19 -11.68 9.00
C THR A 163 7.09 -12.51 10.26
N ALA A 164 8.18 -13.14 10.70
CA ALA A 164 8.23 -13.89 11.96
C ALA A 164 7.89 -12.98 13.17
N SER A 165 8.49 -11.79 13.24
CA SER A 165 8.16 -10.79 14.26
C SER A 165 6.68 -10.35 14.20
N SER A 166 6.10 -10.31 13.01
CA SER A 166 4.67 -10.01 12.85
C SER A 166 3.79 -11.13 13.38
N PHE A 167 4.15 -12.40 13.15
CA PHE A 167 3.43 -13.54 13.73
C PHE A 167 3.49 -13.56 15.27
N VAL A 168 4.66 -13.29 15.85
CA VAL A 168 4.81 -13.14 17.30
C VAL A 168 3.88 -12.06 17.85
N ARG A 169 3.77 -10.92 17.15
CA ARG A 169 2.83 -9.84 17.54
C ARG A 169 1.37 -10.29 17.47
N GLN A 170 0.97 -11.11 16.50
CA GLN A 170 -0.39 -11.65 16.42
C GLN A 170 -0.66 -12.62 17.58
N LEU A 171 0.29 -13.52 17.90
CA LEU A 171 0.16 -14.41 19.06
C LEU A 171 0.02 -13.63 20.37
N ARG A 172 0.84 -12.60 20.58
CA ARG A 172 0.69 -11.71 21.76
C ARG A 172 -0.70 -11.10 21.86
N ALA A 173 -1.26 -10.65 20.73
CA ALA A 173 -2.60 -10.08 20.70
C ALA A 173 -3.68 -11.13 21.03
N CYS A 174 -3.56 -12.35 20.52
CA CYS A 174 -4.49 -13.44 20.81
C CYS A 174 -4.40 -13.88 22.27
N PHE A 175 -3.19 -14.05 22.82
CA PHE A 175 -3.03 -14.43 24.23
C PHE A 175 -3.51 -13.32 25.17
N SER A 176 -3.23 -12.05 24.86
CA SER A 176 -3.78 -10.93 25.63
C SER A 176 -5.30 -10.92 25.64
N PHE A 177 -5.95 -11.19 24.49
CA PHE A 177 -7.39 -11.33 24.40
C PHE A 177 -7.89 -12.52 25.26
N GLY A 178 -7.23 -13.70 25.15
CA GLY A 178 -7.59 -14.87 25.93
C GLY A 178 -7.47 -14.64 27.45
N ALA A 179 -6.42 -13.94 27.87
CA ALA A 179 -6.21 -13.60 29.28
C ALA A 179 -7.24 -12.59 29.81
N THR A 180 -7.64 -11.58 28.98
CA THR A 180 -8.47 -10.46 29.44
C THR A 180 -9.96 -10.64 29.26
N LEU A 181 -10.39 -11.30 28.18
CA LEU A 181 -11.82 -11.44 27.83
C LEU A 181 -12.35 -12.87 27.97
N LEU A 182 -11.47 -13.87 27.85
CA LEU A 182 -11.83 -15.27 28.14
C LEU A 182 -11.40 -15.72 29.54
N GLU A 183 -10.64 -14.88 30.25
CA GLU A 183 -10.12 -15.13 31.59
C GLU A 183 -9.36 -16.48 31.72
N ASP A 184 -8.69 -16.87 30.61
CA ASP A 184 -7.95 -18.12 30.53
C ASP A 184 -6.58 -18.02 31.20
N PRO A 185 -6.29 -18.82 32.23
CA PRO A 185 -5.05 -18.73 33.01
C PRO A 185 -3.80 -19.11 32.21
N GLU A 186 -3.92 -19.99 31.20
CA GLU A 186 -2.80 -20.35 30.34
C GLU A 186 -2.44 -19.22 29.38
N CYS A 187 -3.44 -18.47 28.90
CA CYS A 187 -3.19 -17.24 28.13
C CYS A 187 -2.51 -16.17 28.99
N GLU A 188 -2.88 -16.00 30.26
CA GLU A 188 -2.22 -15.08 31.20
C GLU A 188 -0.76 -15.49 31.43
N ARG A 189 -0.51 -16.78 31.68
CA ARG A 189 0.85 -17.34 31.78
C ARG A 189 1.68 -17.03 30.53
N LEU A 190 1.11 -17.21 29.35
CA LEU A 190 1.81 -16.93 28.07
C LEU A 190 2.08 -15.44 27.88
N CYS A 191 1.18 -14.55 28.29
CA CYS A 191 1.44 -13.10 28.28
C CYS A 191 2.68 -12.77 29.14
N SER A 192 2.76 -13.33 30.36
CA SER A 192 3.90 -13.15 31.26
C SER A 192 5.20 -13.70 30.68
N VAL A 193 5.15 -14.88 30.07
CA VAL A 193 6.31 -15.50 29.41
C VAL A 193 6.78 -14.63 28.23
N MET A 194 5.87 -14.24 27.33
CA MET A 194 6.23 -13.47 26.13
C MET A 194 6.71 -12.04 26.44
N THR A 195 6.34 -11.47 27.57
CA THR A 195 6.87 -10.17 28.02
C THR A 195 8.38 -10.25 28.30
N LYS A 196 8.84 -11.38 28.85
CA LYS A 196 10.25 -11.63 29.17
C LYS A 196 11.07 -12.11 27.95
N MET A 197 10.39 -12.65 26.92
CA MET A 197 11.06 -13.16 25.72
C MET A 197 11.53 -12.03 24.79
N ARG A 198 12.72 -12.22 24.23
CA ARG A 198 13.25 -11.38 23.15
C ARG A 198 13.41 -12.22 21.90
N PHE A 199 12.83 -11.71 20.80
CA PHE A 199 12.95 -12.34 19.49
C PHE A 199 13.86 -11.47 18.60
N PRO A 200 14.69 -12.09 17.75
CA PRO A 200 15.46 -11.35 16.76
C PRO A 200 14.54 -10.43 15.94
N GLY A 201 14.92 -9.18 15.82
CA GLY A 201 14.20 -8.18 15.05
C GLY A 201 14.92 -7.82 13.75
N THR A 202 14.24 -7.08 12.89
CA THR A 202 14.85 -6.49 11.70
C THR A 202 15.49 -5.16 12.05
N THR A 203 16.65 -4.88 11.46
CA THR A 203 17.23 -3.55 11.43
C THR A 203 16.39 -2.60 10.57
N ALA A 204 16.42 -1.30 10.91
CA ALA A 204 15.80 -0.28 10.08
C ALA A 204 16.43 -0.28 8.68
N ARG A 205 15.60 0.00 7.66
CA ARG A 205 16.09 0.08 6.28
C ARG A 205 16.95 1.33 6.11
N GLY A 206 18.19 1.14 5.67
CA GLY A 206 19.15 2.22 5.41
C GLY A 206 18.99 2.91 4.04
N VAL A 207 17.84 2.74 3.33
CA VAL A 207 17.64 3.27 1.98
C VAL A 207 16.51 4.29 1.93
N SER A 208 16.59 5.22 0.98
CA SER A 208 15.58 6.25 0.74
C SER A 208 15.52 6.61 -0.73
N VAL A 209 14.40 7.20 -1.16
CA VAL A 209 14.31 7.89 -2.44
C VAL A 209 14.98 9.25 -2.26
N THR A 210 16.03 9.53 -3.05
CA THR A 210 16.67 10.86 -3.07
C THR A 210 15.89 11.83 -3.96
N TYR A 211 16.22 13.11 -3.93
CA TYR A 211 15.65 14.12 -4.83
C TYR A 211 15.83 13.75 -6.31
N GLU A 212 17.02 13.29 -6.69
CA GLU A 212 17.32 12.87 -8.06
C GLU A 212 16.45 11.69 -8.50
N TYR A 213 16.28 10.69 -7.62
CA TYR A 213 15.38 9.56 -7.91
C TYR A 213 13.92 9.99 -7.98
N ALA A 214 13.47 10.89 -7.10
CA ALA A 214 12.11 11.40 -7.13
C ALA A 214 11.83 12.12 -8.46
N THR A 215 12.73 13.02 -8.88
CA THR A 215 12.66 13.74 -10.16
C THR A 215 12.71 12.80 -11.37
N ALA A 216 13.61 11.80 -11.34
CA ALA A 216 13.71 10.82 -12.41
C ALA A 216 12.44 9.96 -12.54
N ILE A 217 11.82 9.58 -11.41
CA ILE A 217 10.54 8.85 -11.39
C ILE A 217 9.43 9.70 -12.02
N ILE A 218 9.30 10.98 -11.61
CA ILE A 218 8.29 11.90 -12.12
C ILE A 218 8.44 12.04 -13.64
N LYS A 219 9.65 12.40 -14.09
CA LYS A 219 9.95 12.54 -15.51
C LYS A 219 9.65 11.27 -16.31
N THR A 220 10.08 10.11 -15.83
CA THR A 220 9.85 8.82 -16.50
C THR A 220 8.37 8.44 -16.53
N ALA A 221 7.61 8.78 -15.50
CA ALA A 221 6.17 8.56 -15.45
C ALA A 221 5.45 9.30 -16.58
N HIS A 222 5.81 10.57 -16.83
CA HIS A 222 5.27 11.38 -17.91
C HIS A 222 5.77 10.92 -19.28
N ASP A 223 7.10 10.96 -19.49
CA ASP A 223 7.69 10.89 -20.84
C ASP A 223 7.65 9.49 -21.43
N HIS A 224 7.79 8.46 -20.59
CA HIS A 224 7.90 7.08 -21.07
C HIS A 224 6.61 6.28 -20.95
N PHE A 225 5.87 6.46 -19.85
CA PHE A 225 4.70 5.65 -19.58
C PHE A 225 3.37 6.37 -19.82
N GLY A 226 3.34 7.70 -19.89
CA GLY A 226 2.10 8.46 -19.92
C GLY A 226 1.23 8.24 -18.68
N TRP A 227 1.87 8.08 -17.51
CA TRP A 227 1.20 7.89 -16.22
C TRP A 227 1.48 9.06 -15.26
N PRO A 228 1.00 10.26 -15.55
CA PRO A 228 1.22 11.45 -14.71
C PRO A 228 0.75 11.26 -13.27
N SER A 229 -0.25 10.42 -13.01
CA SER A 229 -0.69 10.15 -11.64
C SER A 229 0.36 9.48 -10.77
N ILE A 230 1.30 8.71 -11.36
CA ILE A 230 2.45 8.15 -10.63
C ILE A 230 3.44 9.26 -10.28
N GLY A 231 3.68 10.21 -11.21
CA GLY A 231 4.50 11.40 -10.97
C GLY A 231 3.95 12.26 -9.83
N LEU A 232 2.67 12.62 -9.92
CA LEU A 232 1.97 13.38 -8.90
C LEU A 232 1.99 12.68 -7.53
N GLY A 233 1.73 11.36 -7.52
CA GLY A 233 1.79 10.60 -6.28
C GLY A 233 3.19 10.56 -5.67
N GLN A 234 4.24 10.52 -6.51
CA GLN A 234 5.64 10.61 -6.07
C GLN A 234 5.96 11.99 -5.49
N ALA A 235 5.54 13.07 -6.15
CA ALA A 235 5.73 14.44 -5.69
C ALA A 235 5.08 14.67 -4.32
N LEU A 236 3.81 14.29 -4.15
CA LEU A 236 3.07 14.40 -2.89
C LEU A 236 3.69 13.58 -1.75
N GLN A 237 4.24 12.40 -2.04
CA GLN A 237 4.91 11.59 -1.02
C GLN A 237 6.28 12.17 -0.63
N PHE A 238 7.00 12.75 -1.57
CA PHE A 238 8.34 13.28 -1.34
C PHE A 238 8.25 14.67 -0.67
N GLU A 239 7.73 15.67 -1.34
CA GLU A 239 7.68 17.03 -0.77
C GLU A 239 6.67 17.19 0.35
N GLY A 240 5.48 16.58 0.21
CA GLY A 240 4.46 16.61 1.27
C GLY A 240 4.75 15.69 2.44
N THR A 241 5.81 14.89 2.41
CA THR A 241 6.12 13.83 3.39
C THR A 241 4.93 12.92 3.69
N LEU A 242 3.98 12.78 2.75
CA LEU A 242 2.78 11.99 2.91
C LEU A 242 3.05 10.49 2.76
N ARG A 243 2.31 9.67 3.50
CA ARG A 243 2.37 8.22 3.29
C ARG A 243 1.62 7.82 2.04
N GLN A 244 1.99 6.71 1.42
CA GLN A 244 1.28 6.18 0.25
C GLN A 244 -0.25 6.16 0.45
N LYS A 245 -0.73 5.72 1.62
CA LYS A 245 -2.18 5.69 1.91
C LYS A 245 -2.82 7.06 2.09
N ASP A 246 -2.05 8.05 2.50
CA ASP A 246 -2.53 9.44 2.56
C ASP A 246 -2.68 9.99 1.14
N VAL A 247 -1.81 9.61 0.22
CA VAL A 247 -1.83 10.07 -1.17
C VAL A 247 -2.91 9.37 -2.00
N ILE A 248 -2.90 8.03 -2.07
CA ILE A 248 -3.79 7.28 -2.97
C ILE A 248 -5.06 6.75 -2.30
N GLY A 249 -5.20 6.93 -0.98
CA GLY A 249 -6.33 6.38 -0.23
C GLY A 249 -6.34 4.86 -0.14
N GLU A 250 -7.52 4.35 0.16
CA GLU A 250 -7.75 2.90 0.24
C GLU A 250 -9.20 2.56 -0.09
N TRP A 251 -9.39 1.43 -0.79
CA TRP A 251 -10.70 0.87 -1.08
C TRP A 251 -11.13 -0.07 0.05
N VAL A 252 -12.33 0.12 0.55
CA VAL A 252 -12.91 -0.67 1.64
C VAL A 252 -14.35 -1.09 1.29
N PRO A 253 -14.89 -2.19 1.87
CA PRO A 253 -16.29 -2.57 1.70
C PRO A 253 -17.25 -1.43 2.09
N LEU A 254 -18.41 -1.37 1.47
CA LEU A 254 -19.43 -0.34 1.75
C LEU A 254 -19.86 -0.30 3.23
N ALA A 255 -19.84 -1.46 3.90
CA ALA A 255 -20.20 -1.59 5.32
C ALA A 255 -19.16 -0.98 6.28
N GLU A 256 -17.95 -0.66 5.82
CA GLU A 256 -16.95 -0.03 6.70
C GLU A 256 -17.37 1.41 7.06
N PRO A 257 -17.01 1.90 8.26
CA PRO A 257 -17.31 3.27 8.66
C PRO A 257 -16.65 4.32 7.74
N GLY A 258 -17.33 5.46 7.58
CA GLY A 258 -16.88 6.59 6.78
C GLY A 258 -17.73 6.80 5.51
N MET A 259 -17.97 8.06 5.19
CA MET A 259 -18.66 8.44 3.96
C MET A 259 -17.66 8.61 2.82
N SER A 260 -18.09 8.33 1.61
CA SER A 260 -17.32 8.54 0.38
C SER A 260 -18.25 8.86 -0.78
N ALA A 261 -17.89 9.84 -1.57
CA ALA A 261 -18.54 10.10 -2.85
C ALA A 261 -18.01 9.19 -3.97
N THR A 262 -16.88 8.50 -3.74
CA THR A 262 -16.25 7.62 -4.73
C THR A 262 -16.55 6.18 -4.38
N ILE A 263 -17.48 5.59 -5.12
CA ILE A 263 -17.94 4.21 -4.96
C ILE A 263 -17.72 3.47 -6.28
N ALA A 264 -17.23 2.23 -6.19
CA ALA A 264 -17.10 1.35 -7.33
C ALA A 264 -17.56 -0.06 -6.92
N ARG A 265 -18.63 -0.56 -7.54
CA ARG A 265 -19.26 -1.83 -7.20
C ARG A 265 -19.67 -1.88 -5.71
N ASP A 266 -19.10 -2.83 -4.96
CA ASP A 266 -19.36 -3.10 -3.53
C ASP A 266 -18.34 -2.47 -2.58
N VAL A 267 -17.48 -1.59 -3.08
CA VAL A 267 -16.44 -0.91 -2.31
C VAL A 267 -16.53 0.61 -2.43
N LYS A 268 -16.04 1.30 -1.41
CA LYS A 268 -15.88 2.76 -1.39
C LYS A 268 -14.44 3.14 -1.11
N TRP A 269 -14.03 4.29 -1.66
CA TRP A 269 -12.70 4.83 -1.47
C TRP A 269 -12.66 5.81 -0.31
N LEU A 270 -11.63 5.74 0.54
CA LEU A 270 -11.47 6.58 1.72
C LEU A 270 -10.01 7.03 1.91
N ARG A 271 -9.81 8.10 2.64
CA ARG A 271 -8.55 8.51 3.31
C ARG A 271 -7.42 8.96 2.40
N GLY A 272 -7.59 9.08 1.11
CA GLY A 272 -6.62 9.74 0.25
C GLY A 272 -6.89 11.23 0.17
N VAL A 273 -5.91 12.01 -0.24
CA VAL A 273 -6.05 13.45 -0.48
C VAL A 273 -7.12 13.73 -1.52
N VAL A 274 -7.93 14.76 -1.28
CA VAL A 274 -8.98 15.23 -2.16
C VAL A 274 -8.82 16.71 -2.47
N TRP A 275 -9.35 17.14 -3.61
CA TRP A 275 -9.22 18.53 -4.05
C TRP A 275 -9.86 19.54 -3.09
N GLN A 276 -10.90 19.13 -2.37
CA GLN A 276 -11.57 19.98 -1.36
C GLN A 276 -10.70 20.26 -0.13
N GLU A 277 -9.62 19.50 0.10
CA GLU A 277 -8.67 19.72 1.18
C GLU A 277 -7.65 20.82 0.85
N ILE A 278 -7.66 21.34 -0.40
CA ILE A 278 -6.77 22.43 -0.84
C ILE A 278 -7.60 23.72 -0.94
N ASP A 279 -7.22 24.70 -0.13
CA ASP A 279 -7.87 26.01 -0.10
C ASP A 279 -7.40 26.94 -1.24
N ASP A 280 -8.00 28.12 -1.33
CA ASP A 280 -7.68 29.15 -2.34
C ASP A 280 -6.26 29.70 -2.25
N LYS A 281 -5.55 29.43 -1.15
CA LYS A 281 -4.14 29.81 -0.94
C LYS A 281 -3.18 28.68 -1.27
N LEU A 282 -3.65 27.56 -1.82
CA LEU A 282 -2.91 26.31 -2.04
C LEU A 282 -2.35 25.71 -0.74
N ILE A 283 -3.06 25.82 0.36
CA ILE A 283 -2.75 25.10 1.58
C ILE A 283 -3.55 23.79 1.59
N LEU A 284 -2.85 22.67 1.58
CA LEU A 284 -3.46 21.34 1.77
C LEU A 284 -3.62 21.06 3.26
N ARG A 285 -4.87 20.78 3.70
CA ARG A 285 -5.19 20.34 5.06
C ARG A 285 -5.74 18.93 5.05
N HIS A 286 -4.90 17.98 5.40
CA HIS A 286 -5.22 16.57 5.33
C HIS A 286 -5.17 15.89 6.70
N ILE A 287 -6.14 15.01 7.00
CA ILE A 287 -6.13 14.16 8.19
C ILE A 287 -5.46 12.82 7.84
N THR A 288 -4.24 12.63 8.35
CA THR A 288 -3.41 11.46 8.02
C THR A 288 -4.08 10.14 8.36
N SER A 289 -3.99 9.18 7.47
CA SER A 289 -4.65 7.87 7.57
C SER A 289 -4.22 7.04 8.78
N LYS A 290 -2.97 7.12 9.21
CA LYS A 290 -2.43 6.25 10.28
C LYS A 290 -2.73 6.75 11.70
N LYS A 291 -2.55 8.04 11.96
CA LYS A 291 -2.63 8.62 13.32
C LYS A 291 -3.77 9.60 13.49
N GLN A 292 -4.58 9.84 12.47
CA GLN A 292 -5.69 10.81 12.47
C GLN A 292 -5.23 12.20 12.94
N LYS A 293 -4.03 12.62 12.51
CA LYS A 293 -3.50 13.95 12.79
C LYS A 293 -3.69 14.84 11.58
N LEU A 294 -4.13 16.05 11.82
CA LEU A 294 -4.14 17.10 10.81
C LEU A 294 -2.69 17.41 10.40
N THR A 295 -2.44 17.50 9.12
CA THR A 295 -1.23 18.05 8.51
C THR A 295 -1.62 19.20 7.61
N GLU A 296 -0.86 20.27 7.66
CA GLU A 296 -1.02 21.43 6.79
C GLU A 296 0.25 21.58 5.95
N ILE A 297 0.10 21.70 4.64
CA ILE A 297 1.19 21.79 3.69
C ILE A 297 0.94 22.98 2.77
N ASP A 298 1.84 23.94 2.78
CA ASP A 298 1.84 25.04 1.81
C ASP A 298 2.43 24.56 0.49
N LEU A 299 1.54 24.23 -0.45
CA LEU A 299 1.93 23.66 -1.74
C LEU A 299 2.68 24.65 -2.63
N LYS A 300 2.63 25.96 -2.34
CA LYS A 300 3.46 26.97 -3.02
C LYS A 300 4.96 26.78 -2.77
N LEU A 301 5.30 26.08 -1.68
CA LEU A 301 6.67 25.74 -1.31
C LEU A 301 7.08 24.34 -1.74
N ALA A 302 6.23 23.66 -2.54
CA ALA A 302 6.42 22.32 -3.03
C ALA A 302 6.55 22.31 -4.57
N PRO A 303 7.73 22.63 -5.14
CA PRO A 303 7.90 22.86 -6.58
C PRO A 303 7.56 21.63 -7.43
N MET A 304 7.85 20.41 -6.99
CA MET A 304 7.43 19.20 -7.72
C MET A 304 5.91 19.07 -7.78
N VAL A 305 5.22 19.33 -6.66
CA VAL A 305 3.74 19.27 -6.61
C VAL A 305 3.13 20.39 -7.45
N LEU A 306 3.70 21.59 -7.37
CA LEU A 306 3.25 22.71 -8.21
C LEU A 306 3.39 22.39 -9.70
N ALA A 307 4.50 21.81 -10.14
CA ALA A 307 4.71 21.42 -11.54
C ALA A 307 3.66 20.39 -12.00
N GLU A 308 3.35 19.40 -11.17
CA GLU A 308 2.31 18.41 -11.44
C GLU A 308 0.92 19.06 -11.50
N PHE A 309 0.63 20.01 -10.63
CA PHE A 309 -0.64 20.74 -10.64
C PHE A 309 -0.75 21.68 -11.84
N GLN A 310 0.32 22.33 -12.24
CA GLN A 310 0.35 23.12 -13.47
C GLN A 310 0.11 22.25 -14.71
N PHE A 311 0.68 21.04 -14.74
CA PHE A 311 0.37 20.07 -15.78
C PHE A 311 -1.14 19.75 -15.84
N ILE A 312 -1.78 19.55 -14.69
CA ILE A 312 -3.25 19.32 -14.58
C ILE A 312 -4.03 20.56 -15.04
N ALA A 313 -3.54 21.76 -14.75
CA ALA A 313 -4.11 23.04 -15.18
C ALA A 313 -3.86 23.36 -16.66
N GLY A 314 -3.36 22.42 -17.47
CA GLY A 314 -3.09 22.63 -18.89
C GLY A 314 -1.82 23.46 -19.18
N GLY A 315 -0.91 23.53 -18.22
CA GLY A 315 0.34 24.31 -18.30
C GLY A 315 0.23 25.75 -17.79
N GLU A 316 -0.96 26.17 -17.38
CA GLU A 316 -1.19 27.52 -16.86
C GLU A 316 -0.56 27.72 -15.47
N PRO A 317 0.04 28.89 -15.18
CA PRO A 317 0.68 29.16 -13.91
C PRO A 317 -0.34 29.26 -12.77
N LEU A 318 -0.15 28.42 -11.75
CA LEU A 318 -1.00 28.42 -10.54
C LEU A 318 -0.61 29.51 -9.56
N VAL A 319 0.66 29.91 -9.56
CA VAL A 319 1.20 30.96 -8.70
C VAL A 319 1.87 31.99 -9.58
N VAL A 320 1.40 33.21 -9.52
CA VAL A 320 1.97 34.36 -10.23
C VAL A 320 2.46 35.37 -9.19
N VAL A 321 3.71 35.76 -9.30
CA VAL A 321 4.32 36.81 -8.45
C VAL A 321 4.51 38.04 -9.31
N ASP A 322 3.83 39.11 -8.98
CA ASP A 322 4.04 40.40 -9.61
C ASP A 322 5.43 40.92 -9.24
N GLU A 323 6.27 41.19 -10.23
CA GLU A 323 7.66 41.57 -10.01
C GLU A 323 7.83 42.94 -9.31
N ILE A 324 6.88 43.84 -9.50
CA ILE A 324 6.90 45.19 -8.98
C ILE A 324 6.33 45.23 -7.57
N THR A 325 5.09 44.73 -7.41
CA THR A 325 4.36 44.80 -6.15
C THR A 325 4.69 43.67 -5.19
N LYS A 326 5.41 42.65 -5.64
CA LYS A 326 5.66 41.37 -4.92
C LYS A 326 4.39 40.65 -4.47
N LYS A 327 3.25 41.03 -5.05
CA LYS A 327 1.96 40.41 -4.74
C LYS A 327 1.90 39.02 -5.35
N VAL A 328 1.57 38.04 -4.53
CA VAL A 328 1.36 36.64 -4.96
C VAL A 328 -0.11 36.46 -5.28
N THR A 329 -0.41 36.05 -6.49
CA THR A 329 -1.75 35.65 -6.94
C THR A 329 -1.78 34.14 -7.14
N VAL A 330 -2.84 33.51 -6.64
CA VAL A 330 -3.05 32.06 -6.73
C VAL A 330 -4.28 31.78 -7.60
N ASN A 331 -4.10 30.96 -8.64
CA ASN A 331 -5.15 30.59 -9.59
C ASN A 331 -5.73 29.21 -9.25
N ARG A 332 -6.24 29.02 -8.01
CA ARG A 332 -6.82 27.74 -7.53
C ARG A 332 -7.96 27.24 -8.43
N GLY A 333 -8.71 28.15 -9.06
CA GLY A 333 -9.82 27.81 -9.94
C GLY A 333 -9.46 27.04 -11.21
N LEU A 334 -8.16 26.97 -11.58
CA LEU A 334 -7.68 26.15 -12.68
C LEU A 334 -7.60 24.65 -12.32
N LEU A 335 -7.68 24.29 -11.05
CA LEU A 335 -7.66 22.92 -10.56
C LEU A 335 -9.09 22.41 -10.28
N PRO A 336 -9.31 21.08 -10.31
CA PRO A 336 -10.61 20.51 -9.98
C PRO A 336 -11.11 20.97 -8.61
N ALA A 337 -12.43 21.18 -8.50
CA ALA A 337 -13.05 21.64 -7.27
C ALA A 337 -13.22 20.50 -6.24
N SER A 338 -13.36 19.25 -6.70
CA SER A 338 -13.69 18.12 -5.84
C SER A 338 -13.17 16.78 -6.37
N GLY A 339 -13.16 15.78 -5.50
CA GLY A 339 -12.78 14.40 -5.82
C GLY A 339 -11.35 14.06 -5.44
N PRO A 340 -10.94 12.80 -5.62
CA PRO A 340 -9.59 12.33 -5.37
C PRO A 340 -8.55 13.06 -6.24
N ILE A 341 -7.40 13.40 -5.66
CA ILE A 341 -6.32 14.07 -6.40
C ILE A 341 -5.56 13.08 -7.30
N VAL A 342 -5.26 11.88 -6.79
CA VAL A 342 -4.42 10.90 -7.50
C VAL A 342 -5.29 9.77 -8.05
N ILE A 343 -5.57 9.85 -9.33
CA ILE A 343 -6.47 8.93 -10.06
C ILE A 343 -5.65 8.10 -11.06
N CYS A 344 -5.94 6.81 -11.15
CA CYS A 344 -5.30 5.90 -12.09
C CYS A 344 -5.57 6.32 -13.54
N ASP A 345 -4.52 6.57 -14.29
CA ASP A 345 -4.55 7.07 -15.67
C ASP A 345 -5.31 6.15 -16.64
N THR A 346 -5.42 4.87 -16.31
CA THR A 346 -6.07 3.88 -17.19
C THR A 346 -7.52 3.58 -16.81
N THR A 347 -7.90 3.75 -15.54
CA THR A 347 -9.25 3.36 -15.07
C THR A 347 -10.14 4.55 -14.73
N GLY A 348 -9.57 5.74 -14.56
CA GLY A 348 -10.30 6.92 -14.09
C GLY A 348 -10.78 6.82 -12.63
N LEU A 349 -10.34 5.81 -11.88
CA LEU A 349 -10.66 5.58 -10.48
C LEU A 349 -9.41 5.73 -9.60
N PRO A 350 -9.54 6.03 -8.31
CA PRO A 350 -8.41 6.01 -7.39
C PRO A 350 -7.66 4.66 -7.41
N TRP A 351 -6.35 4.73 -7.28
CA TRP A 351 -5.51 3.56 -7.30
C TRP A 351 -5.84 2.55 -6.20
N THR A 352 -5.73 1.26 -6.50
CA THR A 352 -5.53 0.26 -5.46
C THR A 352 -4.07 0.25 -5.02
N GLY A 353 -3.80 -0.02 -3.74
CA GLY A 353 -2.44 0.02 -3.23
C GLY A 353 -1.49 -0.99 -3.91
N ASN A 354 -2.01 -2.13 -4.41
CA ASN A 354 -1.21 -3.12 -5.11
C ASN A 354 -0.82 -2.65 -6.52
N GLU A 355 -1.80 -2.14 -7.29
CA GLU A 355 -1.55 -1.65 -8.64
C GLU A 355 -0.65 -0.43 -8.64
N TYR A 356 -0.87 0.51 -7.72
CA TYR A 356 0.00 1.67 -7.56
C TYR A 356 1.46 1.24 -7.33
N ARG A 357 1.74 0.35 -6.38
CA ARG A 357 3.10 -0.13 -6.11
C ARG A 357 3.70 -0.87 -7.29
N ARG A 358 2.89 -1.66 -8.00
CA ARG A 358 3.34 -2.38 -9.20
C ARG A 358 3.72 -1.41 -10.32
N LYS A 359 2.86 -0.43 -10.61
CA LYS A 359 3.13 0.59 -11.65
C LYS A 359 4.28 1.50 -11.26
N TRP A 360 4.31 1.98 -10.02
CA TRP A 360 5.43 2.75 -9.49
C TRP A 360 6.77 2.00 -9.64
N ARG A 361 6.81 0.71 -9.36
CA ARG A 361 8.02 -0.10 -9.51
C ARG A 361 8.47 -0.19 -10.98
N LEU A 362 7.54 -0.30 -11.94
CA LEU A 362 7.88 -0.29 -13.36
C LEU A 362 8.51 1.04 -13.76
N VAL A 363 7.92 2.16 -13.32
CA VAL A 363 8.47 3.50 -13.56
C VAL A 363 9.84 3.66 -12.90
N ALA A 364 9.97 3.29 -11.63
CA ALA A 364 11.21 3.38 -10.88
C ALA A 364 12.35 2.55 -11.50
N ASN A 365 12.05 1.33 -11.99
CA ASN A 365 13.05 0.52 -12.69
C ASN A 365 13.54 1.20 -13.98
N LYS A 366 12.63 1.78 -14.76
CA LYS A 366 12.97 2.51 -15.98
C LYS A 366 13.75 3.80 -15.68
N ALA A 367 13.45 4.44 -14.55
CA ALA A 367 14.14 5.61 -14.04
C ALA A 367 15.52 5.30 -13.41
N GLY A 368 15.95 4.04 -13.39
CA GLY A 368 17.25 3.64 -12.83
C GLY A 368 17.30 3.56 -11.29
N VAL A 369 16.14 3.53 -10.63
CA VAL A 369 16.07 3.43 -9.17
C VAL A 369 16.41 2.00 -8.71
N PRO A 370 17.33 1.81 -7.76
CA PRO A 370 17.73 0.51 -7.24
C PRO A 370 16.55 -0.34 -6.74
N LEU A 371 16.61 -1.67 -6.92
CA LEU A 371 15.53 -2.60 -6.58
C LEU A 371 15.20 -2.65 -5.09
N ASN A 372 16.16 -2.33 -4.24
CA ASN A 372 16.00 -2.27 -2.79
C ASN A 372 15.32 -0.98 -2.29
N ILE A 373 15.11 0.03 -3.14
CA ILE A 373 14.36 1.26 -2.83
C ILE A 373 12.90 1.06 -3.24
N TRP A 374 11.97 1.28 -2.34
CA TRP A 374 10.54 1.06 -2.55
C TRP A 374 9.76 2.38 -2.49
N ASN A 375 8.55 2.40 -2.99
CA ASN A 375 7.69 3.60 -2.95
C ASN A 375 7.55 4.20 -1.54
N MET A 376 7.45 3.35 -0.52
CA MET A 376 7.36 3.81 0.87
C MET A 376 8.59 4.57 1.37
N ASP A 377 9.73 4.43 0.67
CA ASP A 377 10.98 5.10 1.03
C ASP A 377 11.04 6.56 0.53
N SER A 378 10.02 7.04 -0.23
CA SER A 378 9.89 8.45 -0.66
C SER A 378 9.78 9.39 0.54
N ARG A 379 8.90 9.09 1.47
CA ARG A 379 8.75 9.87 2.70
C ARG A 379 10.03 9.85 3.56
N SER A 380 10.71 8.71 3.65
CA SER A 380 11.98 8.63 4.39
C SER A 380 13.08 9.44 3.72
N GLY A 381 13.03 9.56 2.39
CA GLY A 381 13.93 10.42 1.61
C GLY A 381 13.78 11.88 1.98
N ALA A 382 12.56 12.39 1.91
CA ALA A 382 12.27 13.78 2.28
C ALA A 382 12.66 14.13 3.72
N ILE A 383 12.40 13.22 4.66
CA ILE A 383 12.80 13.41 6.07
C ILE A 383 14.34 13.46 6.20
N SER A 384 15.05 12.54 5.53
CA SER A 384 16.52 12.53 5.54
C SER A 384 17.11 13.77 4.88
N GLU A 385 16.53 14.21 3.75
CA GLU A 385 16.94 15.46 3.07
C GLU A 385 16.76 16.67 3.97
N ALA A 386 15.63 16.81 4.65
CA ALA A 386 15.38 17.92 5.56
C ALA A 386 16.39 17.95 6.74
N ILE A 387 16.72 16.78 7.29
CA ILE A 387 17.75 16.68 8.36
C ILE A 387 19.12 17.08 7.81
N GLN A 388 19.50 16.59 6.62
CA GLN A 388 20.78 16.94 5.97
C GLN A 388 20.87 18.43 5.62
N ALA A 389 19.75 19.03 5.23
CA ALA A 389 19.66 20.48 5.00
C ALA A 389 19.75 21.31 6.30
N GLY A 390 19.81 20.68 7.47
CA GLY A 390 19.94 21.33 8.76
C GLY A 390 18.63 21.87 9.35
N VAL A 391 17.48 21.40 8.85
CA VAL A 391 16.18 21.75 9.44
C VAL A 391 16.11 21.19 10.87
N PRO A 392 15.73 22.02 11.87
CA PRO A 392 15.61 21.57 13.25
C PRO A 392 14.70 20.33 13.36
N ILE A 393 15.15 19.31 14.08
CA ILE A 393 14.49 18.00 14.15
C ILE A 393 13.03 18.09 14.61
N GLU A 394 12.68 19.09 15.42
CA GLU A 394 11.30 19.34 15.85
C GLU A 394 10.40 19.72 14.66
N PHE A 395 10.89 20.55 13.75
CA PHE A 395 10.12 20.92 12.54
C PHE A 395 9.96 19.70 11.61
N VAL A 396 11.03 18.92 11.44
CA VAL A 396 10.97 17.67 10.68
C VAL A 396 9.98 16.70 11.31
N ARG A 397 9.96 16.58 12.64
CA ARG A 397 9.02 15.75 13.39
C ARG A 397 7.57 16.19 13.14
N HIS A 398 7.30 17.49 13.15
CA HIS A 398 5.96 18.03 12.87
C HIS A 398 5.55 17.77 11.42
N ALA A 399 6.39 18.10 10.44
CA ALA A 399 6.14 17.83 9.03
C ALA A 399 5.89 16.34 8.77
N ALA A 400 6.68 15.48 9.40
CA ALA A 400 6.50 14.03 9.34
C ALA A 400 5.33 13.50 10.20
N THR A 401 4.60 14.34 10.94
CA THR A 401 3.52 13.89 11.84
C THR A 401 3.94 12.78 12.83
N HIS A 402 5.22 12.76 13.24
CA HIS A 402 5.71 11.80 14.21
C HIS A 402 5.28 12.19 15.63
N SER A 403 4.87 11.19 16.43
CA SER A 403 4.47 11.42 17.83
C SER A 403 5.65 11.53 18.77
N ASP A 404 6.80 10.96 18.38
CA ASP A 404 8.00 10.88 19.18
C ASP A 404 9.20 11.29 18.32
N ILE A 405 10.13 12.03 18.92
CA ILE A 405 11.35 12.50 18.28
C ILE A 405 12.26 11.32 17.87
N SER A 406 12.28 10.23 18.65
CA SER A 406 13.03 9.02 18.35
C SER A 406 12.68 8.44 16.98
N GLN A 407 11.40 8.51 16.58
CA GLN A 407 10.97 8.08 15.24
C GLN A 407 11.55 8.95 14.11
N THR A 408 11.91 10.19 14.39
CA THR A 408 12.54 11.09 13.42
C THR A 408 14.05 10.85 13.41
N SER A 409 14.65 10.62 14.57
CA SER A 409 16.07 10.31 14.71
C SER A 409 16.48 9.03 13.99
N ASP A 410 15.57 8.05 13.83
CA ASP A 410 15.81 6.84 13.03
C ASP A 410 16.08 7.12 11.54
N TYR A 411 15.72 8.32 11.06
CA TYR A 411 16.00 8.79 9.69
C TYR A 411 17.27 9.64 9.58
N ASP A 412 17.91 9.98 10.70
CA ASP A 412 19.17 10.69 10.70
C ASP A 412 20.29 9.73 10.24
N ARG A 413 20.73 9.95 9.02
CA ARG A 413 21.81 9.20 8.36
C ARG A 413 23.10 10.00 8.28
N SER A 414 23.11 11.19 8.87
CA SER A 414 24.22 12.12 8.86
C SER A 414 25.27 11.84 9.93
N GLN A 415 25.25 10.65 10.58
CA GLN A 415 26.14 10.37 11.71
C GLN A 415 27.62 10.63 11.40
N ALA A 416 28.08 10.26 10.18
CA ALA A 416 29.45 10.56 9.76
C ALA A 416 29.69 12.06 9.57
N GLU A 417 28.73 12.76 8.95
CA GLU A 417 28.78 14.21 8.75
C GLU A 417 28.63 14.97 10.07
N ALA A 418 27.71 14.52 10.93
CA ALA A 418 27.53 15.08 12.27
C ALA A 418 28.81 14.92 13.12
N ASN A 419 29.45 13.77 13.06
CA ASN A 419 30.74 13.54 13.70
C ASN A 419 31.84 14.45 13.13
N ALA A 420 31.93 14.57 11.80
CA ALA A 420 32.89 15.47 11.16
C ALA A 420 32.64 16.93 11.55
N LYS A 421 31.39 17.37 11.55
CA LYS A 421 30.98 18.73 11.98
C LYS A 421 31.29 18.99 13.46
N SER A 422 30.99 18.01 14.32
CA SER A 422 31.33 18.05 15.74
C SER A 422 32.87 18.14 15.96
N MET A 423 33.62 17.32 15.25
CA MET A 423 35.09 17.37 15.31
C MET A 423 35.65 18.72 14.86
N LYS A 424 35.10 19.29 13.77
CA LYS A 424 35.50 20.58 13.26
C LYS A 424 35.23 21.72 14.27
N ILE A 425 34.01 21.79 14.81
CA ILE A 425 33.61 22.78 15.82
C ILE A 425 34.48 22.67 17.07
N ARG A 426 34.75 21.44 17.55
CA ARG A 426 35.62 21.19 18.69
C ARG A 426 37.06 21.63 18.42
N SER A 427 37.59 21.39 17.21
CA SER A 427 38.92 21.81 16.79
C SER A 427 39.01 23.33 16.73
N GLU A 428 38.02 23.98 16.12
CA GLU A 428 37.95 25.46 16.06
C GLU A 428 37.83 26.12 17.45
N SER A 429 37.04 25.51 18.34
CA SER A 429 36.93 26.01 19.73
C SER A 429 38.24 25.92 20.52
N ARG A 430 39.03 24.86 20.30
CA ARG A 430 40.34 24.73 20.96
C ARG A 430 41.40 25.70 20.44
N ASN A 431 41.24 26.12 19.18
CA ASN A 431 42.16 27.04 18.51
C ASN A 431 41.78 28.54 18.68
N ARG A 432 40.64 28.83 19.34
CA ARG A 432 40.31 30.21 19.70
C ARG A 432 41.27 30.70 20.76
N PRO A 433 41.91 31.88 20.57
CA PRO A 433 42.73 32.48 21.60
C PRO A 433 41.87 32.68 22.85
N LYS A 434 42.36 32.22 23.99
CA LYS A 434 41.74 32.55 25.27
C LYS A 434 41.91 34.07 25.42
N THR A 435 40.81 34.81 25.23
CA THR A 435 40.76 36.19 25.66
C THR A 435 40.95 36.16 27.16
N GLY A 436 42.12 36.61 27.63
CA GLY A 436 42.42 36.71 29.03
C GLY A 436 41.47 37.78 29.63
N ASP A 437 40.72 37.37 30.61
CA ASP A 437 40.12 38.29 31.56
C ASP A 437 41.24 38.72 32.51
N ASP A 438 41.62 39.98 32.43
CA ASP A 438 42.23 40.71 33.52
C ASP A 438 41.17 41.26 34.45
#